data_5ebc02a0313156cba5d97448a408ec64
#
_entry.id   5ebc02a0313156cba5d97448a408ec64
#
_cell.length_a   1.000
_cell.length_b   1.000
_cell.length_c   1.000
_cell.angle_alpha   90.00
_cell.angle_beta   90.00
_cell.angle_gamma   90.00
#
_symmetry.space_group_name_H-M   'P 1'
#
loop_
_entity.id
_entity.type
_entity.pdbx_description
1 polymer ?
#
loop_
_entity_poly.entity_id
_entity_poly.type
_entity_poly.pdbx_seq_one_letter_code
_entity_poly.pdbx_strand_id
1 'polypeptide(L)'
;MKKLIIITGVSRGLGLAMTEKFIELGHTVLGCARSSEAVEKLKQKYSAPHHFTCLDVAKDDRVKAWATEILAKNQPPDLLINNAGLVNNLAPLWNISNEEFSEVIDVNIKGTANVIRHFVPAMIAEKSGIIVNFSSGWGRSTSPEVAPYCASKWAIEGLTRSLAQELPQGMAAVPLNPGII
;
A
#
# COMPACT_ATOMS: atom_id res chain seq x y z
N MET A 1 -13.26 8.52 -17.43
CA MET A 1 -13.64 7.10 -17.26
C MET A 1 -13.51 6.71 -15.79
N LYS A 2 -14.43 5.91 -15.28
CA LYS A 2 -14.38 5.35 -13.93
C LYS A 2 -13.22 4.34 -13.83
N LYS A 3 -12.40 4.44 -12.77
CA LYS A 3 -11.25 3.59 -12.52
C LYS A 3 -11.47 2.73 -11.29
N LEU A 4 -10.87 1.54 -11.25
CA LEU A 4 -10.77 0.69 -10.08
C LEU A 4 -9.44 0.93 -9.38
N ILE A 5 -9.49 1.36 -8.13
CA ILE A 5 -8.34 1.76 -7.34
C ILE A 5 -8.27 0.88 -6.09
N ILE A 6 -7.12 0.26 -5.87
CA ILE A 6 -6.82 -0.45 -4.63
C ILE A 6 -5.89 0.41 -3.78
N ILE A 7 -6.24 0.58 -2.49
CA ILE A 7 -5.44 1.37 -1.54
C ILE A 7 -5.23 0.56 -0.25
N THR A 8 -3.99 0.42 0.17
CA THR A 8 -3.70 -0.13 1.50
C THR A 8 -3.53 0.99 2.52
N GLY A 9 -3.96 0.76 3.77
CA GLY A 9 -3.84 1.75 4.85
C GLY A 9 -4.87 2.86 4.78
N VAL A 10 -6.15 2.54 4.53
CA VAL A 10 -7.25 3.50 4.33
C VAL A 10 -7.85 4.08 5.61
N SER A 11 -7.36 3.69 6.80
CA SER A 11 -8.01 4.03 8.07
C SER A 11 -7.80 5.46 8.55
N ARG A 12 -6.75 6.13 8.12
CA ARG A 12 -6.38 7.48 8.56
C ARG A 12 -5.41 8.17 7.59
N GLY A 13 -5.14 9.46 7.86
CA GLY A 13 -4.11 10.23 7.16
C GLY A 13 -4.29 10.21 5.65
N LEU A 14 -3.19 10.10 4.92
CA LEU A 14 -3.17 10.17 3.46
C LEU A 14 -4.01 9.08 2.78
N GLY A 15 -3.97 7.85 3.32
CA GLY A 15 -4.76 6.75 2.78
C GLY A 15 -6.27 7.00 2.85
N LEU A 16 -6.75 7.57 3.96
CA LEU A 16 -8.16 7.98 4.09
C LEU A 16 -8.49 9.14 3.15
N ALA A 17 -7.66 10.17 3.12
CA ALA A 17 -7.87 11.33 2.25
C ALA A 17 -7.90 10.96 0.76
N MET A 18 -6.99 10.08 0.32
CA MET A 18 -7.02 9.55 -1.05
C MET A 18 -8.29 8.74 -1.33
N THR A 19 -8.70 7.89 -0.37
CA THR A 19 -9.94 7.10 -0.50
C THR A 19 -11.13 8.01 -0.72
N GLU A 20 -11.30 9.01 0.12
CA GLU A 20 -12.41 9.98 0.02
C GLU A 20 -12.36 10.76 -1.29
N LYS A 21 -11.18 11.23 -1.68
CA LYS A 21 -11.02 12.02 -2.91
C LYS A 21 -11.27 11.21 -4.17
N PHE A 22 -10.80 9.97 -4.25
CA PHE A 22 -11.07 9.12 -5.40
C PHE A 22 -12.55 8.74 -5.52
N ILE A 23 -13.22 8.53 -4.40
CA ILE A 23 -14.68 8.30 -4.38
C ILE A 23 -15.43 9.55 -4.87
N GLU A 24 -15.08 10.73 -4.37
CA GLU A 24 -15.63 12.01 -4.80
C GLU A 24 -15.47 12.22 -6.32
N LEU A 25 -14.31 11.81 -6.88
CA LEU A 25 -14.04 11.87 -8.32
C LEU A 25 -14.76 10.78 -9.15
N GLY A 26 -15.59 9.95 -8.52
CA GLY A 26 -16.40 8.94 -9.20
C GLY A 26 -15.68 7.62 -9.48
N HIS A 27 -14.51 7.40 -8.88
CA HIS A 27 -13.79 6.13 -9.01
C HIS A 27 -14.28 5.09 -7.99
N THR A 28 -14.06 3.81 -8.28
CA THR A 28 -14.30 2.73 -7.31
C THR A 28 -13.04 2.51 -6.48
N VAL A 29 -13.18 2.53 -5.17
CA VAL A 29 -12.08 2.25 -4.24
C VAL A 29 -12.34 0.96 -3.48
N LEU A 30 -11.35 0.06 -3.52
CA LEU A 30 -11.30 -1.14 -2.69
C LEU A 30 -10.08 -0.99 -1.78
N GLY A 31 -10.28 -1.04 -0.47
CA GLY A 31 -9.22 -0.72 0.46
C GLY A 31 -9.11 -1.67 1.63
N CYS A 32 -7.96 -1.65 2.29
CA CYS A 32 -7.75 -2.41 3.52
C CYS A 32 -7.05 -1.59 4.61
N ALA A 33 -7.32 -1.95 5.86
CA ALA A 33 -6.63 -1.42 7.03
C ALA A 33 -6.69 -2.42 8.19
N ARG A 34 -5.81 -2.27 9.19
CA ARG A 34 -5.76 -3.15 10.36
C ARG A 34 -6.87 -2.86 11.38
N SER A 35 -7.33 -1.61 11.47
CA SER A 35 -8.37 -1.20 12.43
C SER A 35 -9.74 -1.65 11.95
N SER A 36 -10.34 -2.62 12.65
CA SER A 36 -11.70 -3.08 12.37
C SER A 36 -12.72 -1.95 12.54
N GLU A 37 -12.58 -1.12 13.58
CA GLU A 37 -13.45 0.03 13.82
C GLU A 37 -13.43 1.04 12.66
N ALA A 38 -12.24 1.39 12.17
CA ALA A 38 -12.11 2.31 11.05
C ALA A 38 -12.67 1.73 9.74
N VAL A 39 -12.47 0.44 9.53
CA VAL A 39 -13.02 -0.29 8.37
C VAL A 39 -14.55 -0.30 8.42
N GLU A 40 -15.15 -0.57 9.59
CA GLU A 40 -16.62 -0.53 9.73
C GLU A 40 -17.19 0.87 9.50
N LYS A 41 -16.52 1.93 9.98
CA LYS A 41 -16.92 3.32 9.67
C LYS A 41 -16.91 3.60 8.16
N LEU A 42 -15.88 3.11 7.44
CA LEU A 42 -15.80 3.25 5.99
C LEU A 42 -16.93 2.49 5.26
N LYS A 43 -17.23 1.26 5.71
CA LYS A 43 -18.35 0.47 5.16
C LYS A 43 -19.71 1.14 5.37
N GLN A 44 -19.91 1.77 6.53
CA GLN A 44 -21.14 2.52 6.82
C GLN A 44 -21.25 3.79 5.97
N LYS A 45 -20.12 4.47 5.71
CA LYS A 45 -20.08 5.71 4.94
C LYS A 45 -20.19 5.47 3.44
N TYR A 46 -19.59 4.40 2.94
CA TYR A 46 -19.48 4.10 1.51
C TYR A 46 -19.98 2.69 1.19
N SER A 47 -21.13 2.62 0.51
CA SER A 47 -21.70 1.36 0.02
C SER A 47 -21.06 0.89 -1.29
N ALA A 48 -21.53 -0.22 -1.82
CA ALA A 48 -21.11 -0.70 -3.13
C ALA A 48 -21.17 0.43 -4.19
N PRO A 49 -20.22 0.48 -5.10
CA PRO A 49 -19.22 -0.54 -5.43
C PRO A 49 -17.92 -0.47 -4.61
N HIS A 50 -17.82 0.41 -3.60
CA HIS A 50 -16.66 0.47 -2.73
C HIS A 50 -16.66 -0.71 -1.76
N HIS A 51 -15.46 -1.19 -1.40
CA HIS A 51 -15.31 -2.28 -0.45
C HIS A 51 -14.08 -2.09 0.43
N PHE A 52 -14.25 -2.32 1.74
CA PHE A 52 -13.18 -2.16 2.72
C PHE A 52 -13.03 -3.41 3.57
N THR A 53 -11.78 -3.86 3.75
CA THR A 53 -11.46 -5.12 4.42
C THR A 53 -10.54 -4.89 5.61
N CYS A 54 -10.85 -5.50 6.74
CA CYS A 54 -9.94 -5.53 7.88
C CYS A 54 -8.82 -6.54 7.61
N LEU A 55 -7.61 -6.03 7.37
CA LEU A 55 -6.47 -6.82 6.90
C LEU A 55 -5.15 -6.20 7.35
N ASP A 56 -4.24 -7.06 7.82
CA ASP A 56 -2.83 -6.72 7.99
C ASP A 56 -2.03 -7.18 6.76
N VAL A 57 -1.45 -6.21 6.04
CA VAL A 57 -0.66 -6.48 4.82
C VAL A 57 0.60 -7.29 5.08
N ALA A 58 1.11 -7.33 6.32
CA ALA A 58 2.24 -8.17 6.72
C ALA A 58 1.91 -9.68 6.68
N LYS A 59 0.62 -10.06 6.61
CA LYS A 59 0.15 -11.45 6.58
C LYS A 59 -0.14 -11.89 5.14
N ASP A 60 0.83 -12.57 4.50
CA ASP A 60 0.76 -12.94 3.07
C ASP A 60 -0.47 -13.78 2.72
N ASP A 61 -0.83 -14.76 3.56
CA ASP A 61 -2.02 -15.61 3.39
C ASP A 61 -3.33 -14.80 3.38
N ARG A 62 -3.41 -13.78 4.24
CA ARG A 62 -4.57 -12.88 4.31
C ARG A 62 -4.63 -11.96 3.09
N VAL A 63 -3.50 -11.45 2.63
CA VAL A 63 -3.42 -10.65 1.40
C VAL A 63 -3.80 -11.49 0.18
N LYS A 64 -3.33 -12.76 0.12
CA LYS A 64 -3.71 -13.70 -0.93
C LYS A 64 -5.22 -13.91 -0.99
N ALA A 65 -5.85 -14.19 0.16
CA ALA A 65 -7.30 -14.41 0.23
C ALA A 65 -8.07 -13.15 -0.23
N TRP A 66 -7.66 -11.98 0.23
CA TRP A 66 -8.24 -10.70 -0.16
C TRP A 66 -8.12 -10.43 -1.67
N ALA A 67 -6.93 -10.62 -2.24
CA ALA A 67 -6.72 -10.45 -3.68
C ALA A 67 -7.55 -11.44 -4.50
N THR A 68 -7.62 -12.70 -4.07
CA THR A 68 -8.44 -13.73 -4.73
C THR A 68 -9.92 -13.33 -4.74
N GLU A 69 -10.46 -12.85 -3.61
CA GLU A 69 -11.84 -12.40 -3.53
C GLU A 69 -12.12 -11.19 -4.44
N ILE A 70 -11.22 -10.21 -4.44
CA ILE A 70 -11.37 -9.00 -5.27
C ILE A 70 -11.33 -9.34 -6.75
N LEU A 71 -10.32 -10.11 -7.18
CA LEU A 71 -10.11 -10.44 -8.59
C LEU A 71 -11.15 -11.42 -9.16
N ALA A 72 -11.84 -12.18 -8.29
CA ALA A 72 -12.96 -13.00 -8.70
C ALA A 72 -14.22 -12.19 -9.07
N LYS A 73 -14.35 -10.97 -8.56
CA LYS A 73 -15.54 -10.13 -8.70
C LYS A 73 -15.31 -8.86 -9.54
N ASN A 74 -14.04 -8.53 -9.81
CA ASN A 74 -13.66 -7.29 -10.47
C ASN A 74 -12.58 -7.54 -11.52
N GLN A 75 -12.47 -6.63 -12.48
CA GLN A 75 -11.30 -6.53 -13.33
C GLN A 75 -10.05 -6.17 -12.48
N PRO A 76 -8.83 -6.47 -12.95
CA PRO A 76 -7.63 -6.01 -12.29
C PRO A 76 -7.63 -4.49 -12.07
N PRO A 77 -7.01 -3.99 -11.01
CA PRO A 77 -7.04 -2.55 -10.71
C PRO A 77 -6.32 -1.73 -11.78
N ASP A 78 -6.87 -0.55 -12.09
CA ASP A 78 -6.18 0.46 -12.89
C ASP A 78 -5.04 1.12 -12.11
N LEU A 79 -5.20 1.21 -10.78
CA LEU A 79 -4.23 1.83 -9.87
C LEU A 79 -4.14 1.03 -8.57
N LEU A 80 -2.94 0.58 -8.26
CA LEU A 80 -2.61 -0.12 -7.02
C LEU A 80 -1.73 0.77 -6.16
N ILE A 81 -2.22 1.20 -5.00
CA ILE A 81 -1.53 2.12 -4.09
C ILE A 81 -1.14 1.39 -2.81
N ASN A 82 0.15 1.13 -2.66
CA ASN A 82 0.75 0.62 -1.43
C ASN A 82 1.10 1.81 -0.53
N ASN A 83 0.14 2.20 0.32
CA ASN A 83 0.27 3.31 1.26
C ASN A 83 0.42 2.85 2.72
N ALA A 84 -0.01 1.65 3.07
CA ALA A 84 0.15 1.12 4.42
C ALA A 84 1.63 1.18 4.86
N GLY A 85 1.88 1.78 6.02
CA GLY A 85 3.22 1.93 6.53
C GLY A 85 3.23 2.35 7.99
N LEU A 86 4.36 2.06 8.65
CA LEU A 86 4.65 2.41 10.03
C LEU A 86 5.94 3.21 10.11
N VAL A 87 6.00 4.09 11.10
CA VAL A 87 7.24 4.72 11.59
C VAL A 87 7.49 4.16 12.98
N ASN A 88 8.75 3.86 13.31
CA ASN A 88 9.14 3.44 14.66
C ASN A 88 9.02 4.61 15.67
N ASN A 89 8.95 4.30 16.95
CA ASN A 89 9.12 5.30 18.01
C ASN A 89 10.54 5.89 17.91
N LEU A 90 10.65 7.20 18.14
CA LEU A 90 11.93 7.91 18.01
C LEU A 90 12.93 7.39 19.05
N ALA A 91 13.96 6.73 18.61
CA ALA A 91 15.05 6.24 19.45
C ALA A 91 16.32 5.99 18.64
N PRO A 92 17.51 6.13 19.24
CA PRO A 92 18.75 5.65 18.62
C PRO A 92 18.64 4.17 18.24
N LEU A 93 19.25 3.78 17.13
CA LEU A 93 19.11 2.42 16.57
C LEU A 93 19.37 1.30 17.58
N TRP A 94 20.37 1.47 18.45
CA TRP A 94 20.72 0.48 19.47
C TRP A 94 19.72 0.37 20.63
N ASN A 95 18.74 1.28 20.72
CA ASN A 95 17.66 1.25 21.71
C ASN A 95 16.31 0.79 21.09
N ILE A 96 16.25 0.56 19.78
CA ILE A 96 15.05 0.04 19.13
C ILE A 96 15.01 -1.48 19.31
N SER A 97 13.88 -2.00 19.81
CA SER A 97 13.73 -3.44 20.00
C SER A 97 13.70 -4.20 18.66
N ASN A 98 14.06 -5.47 18.71
CA ASN A 98 13.97 -6.34 17.53
C ASN A 98 12.53 -6.47 17.02
N GLU A 99 11.57 -6.49 17.92
CA GLU A 99 10.14 -6.57 17.62
C GLU A 99 9.66 -5.35 16.86
N GLU A 100 10.01 -4.15 17.33
CA GLU A 100 9.65 -2.89 16.68
C GLU A 100 10.33 -2.73 15.32
N PHE A 101 11.63 -3.08 15.23
CA PHE A 101 12.35 -3.11 13.96
C PHE A 101 11.64 -4.05 12.97
N SER A 102 11.33 -5.26 13.41
CA SER A 102 10.69 -6.29 12.61
C SER A 102 9.29 -5.84 12.13
N GLU A 103 8.50 -5.20 12.99
CA GLU A 103 7.16 -4.71 12.62
C GLU A 103 7.23 -3.67 11.49
N VAL A 104 8.19 -2.74 11.55
CA VAL A 104 8.39 -1.75 10.48
C VAL A 104 8.75 -2.44 9.16
N ILE A 105 9.67 -3.40 9.17
CA ILE A 105 10.07 -4.15 7.98
C ILE A 105 8.93 -5.00 7.44
N ASP A 106 8.21 -5.69 8.31
CA ASP A 106 7.11 -6.58 7.93
C ASP A 106 5.96 -5.81 7.26
N VAL A 107 5.61 -4.64 7.78
CA VAL A 107 4.55 -3.82 7.18
C VAL A 107 5.05 -3.07 5.94
N ASN A 108 6.16 -2.33 6.05
CA ASN A 108 6.57 -1.40 5.00
C ASN A 108 7.16 -2.11 3.78
N ILE A 109 7.91 -3.20 3.98
CA ILE A 109 8.57 -3.93 2.89
C ILE A 109 7.80 -5.18 2.52
N LYS A 110 7.64 -6.13 3.45
CA LYS A 110 6.98 -7.40 3.14
C LYS A 110 5.50 -7.18 2.81
N GLY A 111 4.81 -6.26 3.52
CA GLY A 111 3.43 -5.92 3.22
C GLY A 111 3.24 -5.39 1.80
N THR A 112 4.10 -4.48 1.36
CA THR A 112 4.11 -3.99 -0.03
C THR A 112 4.38 -5.12 -1.02
N ALA A 113 5.37 -5.98 -0.74
CA ALA A 113 5.69 -7.12 -1.61
C ALA A 113 4.56 -8.16 -1.68
N ASN A 114 3.85 -8.40 -0.57
CA ASN A 114 2.69 -9.30 -0.53
C ASN A 114 1.56 -8.79 -1.43
N VAL A 115 1.24 -7.50 -1.36
CA VAL A 115 0.19 -6.90 -2.20
C VAL A 115 0.59 -6.95 -3.68
N ILE A 116 1.83 -6.62 -4.01
CA ILE A 116 2.37 -6.74 -5.38
C ILE A 116 2.24 -8.19 -5.87
N ARG A 117 2.68 -9.17 -5.09
CA ARG A 117 2.67 -10.59 -5.45
C ARG A 117 1.28 -11.09 -5.84
N HIS A 118 0.24 -10.62 -5.18
CA HIS A 118 -1.11 -11.15 -5.37
C HIS A 118 -1.99 -10.34 -6.32
N PHE A 119 -1.67 -9.09 -6.62
CA PHE A 119 -2.44 -8.27 -7.57
C PHE A 119 -1.75 -8.08 -8.91
N VAL A 120 -0.44 -7.88 -8.94
CA VAL A 120 0.29 -7.50 -10.16
C VAL A 120 0.24 -8.56 -11.25
N PRO A 121 0.25 -9.89 -10.98
CA PRO A 121 0.10 -10.89 -12.05
C PRO A 121 -1.17 -10.72 -12.89
N ALA A 122 -2.30 -10.36 -12.26
CA ALA A 122 -3.54 -10.10 -12.98
C ALA A 122 -3.46 -8.81 -13.82
N MET A 123 -2.80 -7.75 -13.29
CA MET A 123 -2.55 -6.51 -14.03
C MET A 123 -1.64 -6.76 -15.24
N ILE A 124 -0.62 -7.62 -15.11
CA ILE A 124 0.29 -8.01 -16.21
C ILE A 124 -0.47 -8.74 -17.32
N ALA A 125 -1.41 -9.62 -16.96
CA ALA A 125 -2.22 -10.34 -17.93
C ALA A 125 -3.02 -9.38 -18.83
N GLU A 126 -3.51 -8.28 -18.28
CA GLU A 126 -4.20 -7.20 -19.00
C GLU A 126 -3.24 -6.15 -19.61
N LYS A 127 -1.94 -6.24 -19.34
CA LYS A 127 -0.92 -5.27 -19.76
C LYS A 127 -1.31 -3.81 -19.46
N SER A 128 -1.96 -3.59 -18.33
CA SER A 128 -2.52 -2.30 -17.95
C SER A 128 -2.43 -2.08 -16.44
N GLY A 129 -2.26 -0.84 -16.05
CA GLY A 129 -2.31 -0.39 -14.67
C GLY A 129 -1.02 0.25 -14.19
N ILE A 130 -1.16 0.99 -13.09
CA ILE A 130 -0.07 1.71 -12.43
C ILE A 130 0.04 1.22 -10.98
N ILE A 131 1.26 0.95 -10.55
CA ILE A 131 1.59 0.61 -9.17
C ILE A 131 2.28 1.82 -8.53
N VAL A 132 1.74 2.32 -7.43
CA VAL A 132 2.35 3.40 -6.64
C VAL A 132 2.73 2.86 -5.27
N ASN A 133 4.02 2.86 -4.98
CA ASN A 133 4.53 2.49 -3.67
C ASN A 133 4.96 3.75 -2.91
N PHE A 134 4.35 4.01 -1.75
CA PHE A 134 4.67 5.20 -0.98
C PHE A 134 6.07 5.10 -0.35
N SER A 135 6.95 5.94 -0.87
CA SER A 135 8.28 6.21 -0.35
C SER A 135 8.23 7.37 0.67
N SER A 136 9.32 8.07 0.82
CA SER A 136 9.50 9.22 1.71
C SER A 136 10.71 10.02 1.23
N GLY A 137 10.89 11.24 1.72
CA GLY A 137 12.17 11.92 1.65
C GLY A 137 13.30 11.07 2.25
N TRP A 138 12.99 10.29 3.29
CA TRP A 138 13.92 9.35 3.91
C TRP A 138 14.10 8.02 3.16
N GLY A 139 13.56 7.88 1.98
CA GLY A 139 13.94 6.86 1.00
C GLY A 139 15.13 7.28 0.12
N ARG A 140 15.56 8.54 0.22
CA ARG A 140 16.70 9.13 -0.52
C ARG A 140 17.65 9.93 0.39
N SER A 141 17.29 10.09 1.65
CA SER A 141 18.07 10.69 2.72
C SER A 141 17.83 9.90 4.01
N THR A 142 18.38 10.34 5.12
CA THR A 142 18.22 9.69 6.43
C THR A 142 18.01 10.72 7.52
N SER A 143 17.53 10.28 8.69
CA SER A 143 17.42 11.06 9.90
C SER A 143 17.80 10.20 11.09
N PRO A 144 18.35 10.77 12.19
CA PRO A 144 18.54 10.03 13.42
C PRO A 144 17.19 9.55 13.99
N GLU A 145 17.22 8.54 14.85
CA GLU A 145 16.11 8.00 15.61
C GLU A 145 15.01 7.29 14.80
N VAL A 146 15.09 7.26 13.47
CA VAL A 146 14.14 6.59 12.57
C VAL A 146 14.82 5.60 11.62
N ALA A 147 15.89 4.95 12.06
CA ALA A 147 16.68 4.07 11.23
C ALA A 147 15.88 2.91 10.58
N PRO A 148 14.98 2.19 11.26
CA PRO A 148 14.14 1.16 10.63
C PRO A 148 13.26 1.71 9.53
N TYR A 149 12.64 2.87 9.75
CA TYR A 149 11.81 3.54 8.76
C TYR A 149 12.63 3.98 7.54
N CYS A 150 13.77 4.65 7.75
CA CYS A 150 14.68 5.01 6.67
C CYS A 150 15.06 3.79 5.84
N ALA A 151 15.52 2.72 6.48
CA ALA A 151 15.89 1.47 5.82
C ALA A 151 14.73 0.91 4.99
N SER A 152 13.50 0.92 5.54
CA SER A 152 12.31 0.45 4.83
C SER A 152 12.01 1.30 3.59
N LYS A 153 12.16 2.62 3.67
CA LYS A 153 11.86 3.51 2.53
C LYS A 153 12.94 3.49 1.44
N TRP A 154 14.20 3.28 1.80
CA TRP A 154 15.27 2.96 0.84
C TRP A 154 14.98 1.63 0.12
N ALA A 155 14.53 0.62 0.86
CA ALA A 155 14.14 -0.66 0.26
C ALA A 155 12.96 -0.50 -0.72
N ILE A 156 11.96 0.33 -0.40
CA ILE A 156 10.82 0.63 -1.30
C ILE A 156 11.28 1.32 -2.60
N GLU A 157 12.24 2.23 -2.53
CA GLU A 157 12.83 2.84 -3.74
C GLU A 157 13.46 1.77 -4.65
N GLY A 158 14.29 0.88 -4.08
CA GLY A 158 14.95 -0.20 -4.83
C GLY A 158 13.95 -1.21 -5.39
N LEU A 159 13.03 -1.71 -4.54
CA LEU A 159 11.99 -2.67 -4.93
C LEU A 159 11.13 -2.13 -6.07
N THR A 160 10.70 -0.88 -5.99
CA THR A 160 9.83 -0.28 -7.00
C THR A 160 10.53 -0.08 -8.32
N ARG A 161 11.80 0.34 -8.31
CA ARG A 161 12.61 0.50 -9.52
C ARG A 161 12.92 -0.82 -10.20
N SER A 162 13.16 -1.88 -9.41
CA SER A 162 13.32 -3.23 -9.95
C SER A 162 12.02 -3.70 -10.60
N LEU A 163 10.90 -3.60 -9.89
CA LEU A 163 9.58 -3.94 -10.44
C LEU A 163 9.29 -3.20 -11.76
N ALA A 164 9.60 -1.92 -11.83
CA ALA A 164 9.35 -1.13 -13.05
C ALA A 164 10.08 -1.67 -14.29
N GLN A 165 11.24 -2.32 -14.12
CA GLN A 165 11.99 -2.94 -15.21
C GLN A 165 11.42 -4.30 -15.64
N GLU A 166 10.64 -4.94 -14.76
CA GLU A 166 10.02 -6.26 -15.00
C GLU A 166 8.63 -6.14 -15.65
N LEU A 167 8.00 -4.95 -15.57
CA LEU A 167 6.65 -4.74 -16.06
C LEU A 167 6.62 -4.63 -17.60
N PRO A 168 5.57 -5.18 -18.26
CA PRO A 168 5.40 -5.04 -19.70
C PRO A 168 5.07 -3.58 -20.08
N GLN A 169 5.27 -3.28 -21.37
CA GLN A 169 4.86 -2.01 -21.95
C GLN A 169 3.37 -1.75 -21.68
N GLY A 170 3.01 -0.52 -21.29
CA GLY A 170 1.66 -0.11 -20.90
C GLY A 170 1.44 -0.10 -19.38
N MET A 171 2.38 -0.62 -18.60
CA MET A 171 2.36 -0.57 -17.14
C MET A 171 3.49 0.29 -16.57
N ALA A 172 3.31 0.76 -15.35
CA ALA A 172 4.34 1.50 -14.62
C ALA A 172 4.33 1.17 -13.12
N ALA A 173 5.50 1.22 -12.49
CA ALA A 173 5.65 1.23 -11.05
C ALA A 173 6.45 2.48 -10.63
N VAL A 174 5.92 3.22 -9.65
CA VAL A 174 6.46 4.51 -9.24
C VAL A 174 6.64 4.56 -7.73
N PRO A 175 7.86 4.87 -7.21
CA PRO A 175 8.02 5.23 -5.81
C PRO A 175 7.61 6.69 -5.64
N LEU A 176 6.60 6.96 -4.81
CA LEU A 176 6.06 8.29 -4.58
C LEU A 176 6.47 8.81 -3.21
N ASN A 177 7.18 9.92 -3.18
CA ASN A 177 7.36 10.70 -1.96
C ASN A 177 6.23 11.74 -1.86
N PRO A 178 5.34 11.64 -0.86
CA PRO A 178 4.21 12.56 -0.74
C PRO A 178 4.59 13.95 -0.17
N GLY A 179 5.84 14.14 0.22
CA GLY A 179 6.28 15.32 0.95
C GLY A 179 5.99 15.21 2.47
N ILE A 180 5.98 16.35 3.14
CA ILE A 180 5.60 16.46 4.55
C ILE A 180 4.08 16.63 4.61
N ILE A 181 3.42 15.76 5.37
CA ILE A 181 1.96 15.71 5.51
C ILE A 181 1.59 16.04 6.95
#